data_6a1f1eb88d166bba3b1500a447ba4a79
#
_entry.id   6a1f1eb88d166bba3b1500a447ba4a79
#
_cell.length_a   1.000
_cell.length_b   1.000
_cell.length_c   1.000
_cell.angle_alpha   90.00
_cell.angle_beta   90.00
_cell.angle_gamma   90.00
#
_symmetry.space_group_name_H-M   'P 1'
#
loop_
_entity.id
_entity.type
_entity.pdbx_description
1 polymer ?
#
loop_
_entity_poly.entity_id
_entity_poly.type
_entity_poly.pdbx_seq_one_letter_code
_entity_poly.pdbx_strand_id
1 'polypeptide(L)'
;MNYFLSGGAKNGKSSLAQRIVCAQPGPRYYLATMIPHDDEDLLRIRRHIDNRAGLGFTTVECGTDILSALRRMDPGGAVLLDSVTALLSNEMFRADGTLDADAPERLERELLAFSRQMRCCVFVSDYIYADGGQYDAWTEAYRRGLARLDRALAAACENAAELCCAQTYWYKGGFDR
;
A
#
# COMPACT_ATOMS: atom_id res chain seq x y z
N MET A 1 7.70 -11.66 7.98
CA MET A 1 6.30 -11.60 8.48
C MET A 1 5.64 -10.38 7.85
N ASN A 2 4.56 -10.59 7.09
CA ASN A 2 3.94 -9.52 6.31
C ASN A 2 2.50 -9.28 6.75
N TYR A 3 2.04 -8.05 6.54
CA TYR A 3 0.70 -7.58 6.92
C TYR A 3 0.00 -6.96 5.71
N PHE A 4 -1.26 -7.28 5.52
CA PHE A 4 -2.14 -6.62 4.59
C PHE A 4 -3.28 -5.92 5.36
N LEU A 5 -3.41 -4.60 5.17
CA LEU A 5 -4.41 -3.77 5.83
C LEU A 5 -5.31 -3.11 4.79
N SER A 6 -6.57 -3.49 4.76
CA SER A 6 -7.58 -2.94 3.86
C SER A 6 -8.63 -2.15 4.63
N GLY A 7 -9.39 -1.31 3.95
CA GLY A 7 -10.48 -0.53 4.53
C GLY A 7 -10.75 0.75 3.77
N GLY A 8 -11.84 1.41 4.08
CA GLY A 8 -12.18 2.71 3.50
C GLY A 8 -11.18 3.82 3.86
N ALA A 9 -11.23 4.95 3.15
CA ALA A 9 -10.38 6.10 3.43
C ALA A 9 -10.55 6.60 4.88
N LYS A 10 -9.47 7.11 5.47
CA LYS A 10 -9.45 7.73 6.83
C LYS A 10 -9.87 6.80 7.99
N ASN A 11 -9.84 5.49 7.82
CA ASN A 11 -10.19 4.50 8.85
C ASN A 11 -9.02 4.06 9.77
N GLY A 12 -7.86 4.76 9.72
CA GLY A 12 -6.73 4.50 10.62
C GLY A 12 -5.73 3.46 10.13
N LYS A 13 -5.83 2.97 8.88
CA LYS A 13 -4.91 1.97 8.31
C LYS A 13 -3.44 2.38 8.41
N SER A 14 -3.10 3.60 7.95
CA SER A 14 -1.71 4.08 7.97
C SER A 14 -1.18 4.23 9.40
N SER A 15 -2.03 4.60 10.37
CA SER A 15 -1.64 4.68 11.78
C SER A 15 -1.34 3.30 12.38
N LEU A 16 -2.17 2.30 12.08
CA LEU A 16 -1.91 0.92 12.49
C LEU A 16 -0.65 0.38 11.81
N ALA A 17 -0.49 0.62 10.51
CA ALA A 17 0.70 0.22 9.76
C ALA A 17 1.99 0.81 10.34
N GLN A 18 1.99 2.09 10.71
CA GLN A 18 3.12 2.74 11.39
C GLN A 18 3.45 2.04 12.72
N ARG A 19 2.44 1.74 13.55
CA ARG A 19 2.65 1.01 14.81
C ARG A 19 3.28 -0.36 14.58
N ILE A 20 2.80 -1.11 13.58
CA ILE A 20 3.34 -2.42 13.22
C ILE A 20 4.81 -2.31 12.81
N VAL A 21 5.14 -1.36 11.91
CA VAL A 21 6.53 -1.15 11.47
C VAL A 21 7.41 -0.66 12.62
N CYS A 22 6.93 0.24 13.47
CA CYS A 22 7.67 0.72 14.65
C CYS A 22 7.97 -0.37 15.67
N ALA A 23 7.17 -1.43 15.71
CA ALA A 23 7.41 -2.59 16.57
C ALA A 23 8.45 -3.56 16.03
N GLN A 24 8.85 -3.43 14.74
CA GLN A 24 9.88 -4.28 14.15
C GLN A 24 11.28 -3.78 14.47
N PRO A 25 12.26 -4.68 14.63
CA PRO A 25 13.66 -4.28 14.74
C PRO A 25 14.22 -3.85 13.39
N GLY A 26 15.28 -3.03 13.42
CA GLY A 26 16.01 -2.58 12.24
C GLY A 26 15.50 -1.28 11.64
N PRO A 27 15.97 -0.93 10.44
CA PRO A 27 15.55 0.28 9.73
C PRO A 27 14.05 0.25 9.38
N ARG A 28 13.44 1.45 9.38
CA ARG A 28 12.03 1.66 9.09
C ARG A 28 11.89 2.46 7.82
N TYR A 29 11.14 1.95 6.86
CA TYR A 29 10.91 2.58 5.57
C TYR A 29 9.44 2.91 5.37
N TYR A 30 9.19 4.11 4.87
CA TYR A 30 7.89 4.51 4.34
C TYR A 30 8.02 4.60 2.83
N LEU A 31 7.39 3.67 2.14
CA LEU A 31 7.37 3.63 0.68
C LEU A 31 6.17 4.44 0.20
N ALA A 32 6.46 5.67 -0.22
CA ALA A 32 5.46 6.61 -0.72
C ALA A 32 5.16 6.33 -2.18
N THR A 33 3.97 5.89 -2.47
CA THR A 33 3.54 5.55 -3.84
C THR A 33 2.71 6.65 -4.50
N MET A 34 2.24 7.64 -3.73
CA MET A 34 1.47 8.75 -4.28
C MET A 34 2.34 9.67 -5.13
N ILE A 35 1.95 9.89 -6.38
CA ILE A 35 2.47 10.93 -7.27
C ILE A 35 1.49 12.10 -7.17
N PRO A 36 1.91 13.28 -6.68
CA PRO A 36 0.99 14.40 -6.53
C PRO A 36 0.60 14.98 -7.89
N HIS A 37 -0.68 15.24 -8.08
CA HIS A 37 -1.23 15.87 -9.28
C HIS A 37 -1.76 17.29 -9.01
N ASP A 38 -2.06 17.61 -7.75
CA ASP A 38 -2.61 18.90 -7.34
C ASP A 38 -2.16 19.32 -5.93
N ASP A 39 -2.60 20.52 -5.51
CA ASP A 39 -2.27 21.07 -4.19
C ASP A 39 -2.89 20.25 -3.02
N GLU A 40 -4.01 19.57 -3.25
CA GLU A 40 -4.63 18.72 -2.24
C GLU A 40 -3.77 17.49 -1.96
N ASP A 41 -3.21 16.89 -3.00
CA ASP A 41 -2.26 15.78 -2.87
C ASP A 41 -0.99 16.22 -2.12
N LEU A 42 -0.46 17.41 -2.40
CA LEU A 42 0.68 17.98 -1.67
C LEU A 42 0.38 18.19 -0.19
N LEU A 43 -0.81 18.67 0.15
CA LEU A 43 -1.25 18.79 1.54
C LEU A 43 -1.40 17.43 2.22
N ARG A 44 -1.87 16.42 1.50
CA ARG A 44 -1.98 15.06 1.99
C ARG A 44 -0.61 14.45 2.28
N ILE A 45 0.35 14.63 1.37
CA ILE A 45 1.73 14.20 1.55
C ILE A 45 2.35 14.86 2.79
N ARG A 46 2.19 16.19 2.96
CA ARG A 46 2.69 16.90 4.15
C ARG A 46 2.13 16.33 5.44
N ARG A 47 0.81 16.10 5.52
CA ARG A 47 0.18 15.47 6.70
C ARG A 47 0.77 14.10 6.99
N HIS A 48 1.04 13.30 5.95
CA HIS A 48 1.69 11.99 6.12
C HIS A 48 3.14 12.11 6.62
N ILE A 49 3.88 13.14 6.21
CA ILE A 49 5.23 13.44 6.71
C ILE A 49 5.16 13.84 8.18
N ASP A 50 4.28 14.80 8.53
CA ASP A 50 4.11 15.30 9.90
C ASP A 50 3.71 14.18 10.87
N ASN A 51 2.80 13.30 10.45
CA ASN A 51 2.34 12.16 11.25
C ASN A 51 3.45 11.13 11.52
N ARG A 52 4.52 11.12 10.74
CA ARG A 52 5.68 10.24 10.91
C ARG A 52 6.87 10.92 11.59
N ALA A 53 6.77 12.22 11.87
CA ALA A 53 7.86 12.97 12.50
C ALA A 53 8.27 12.32 13.83
N GLY A 54 9.57 12.08 14.01
CA GLY A 54 10.11 11.46 15.22
C GLY A 54 9.98 9.94 15.32
N LEU A 55 9.30 9.26 14.38
CA LEU A 55 9.16 7.80 14.39
C LEU A 55 10.33 7.04 13.74
N GLY A 56 11.33 7.76 13.21
CA GLY A 56 12.54 7.18 12.63
C GLY A 56 12.33 6.49 11.27
N PHE A 57 11.34 6.93 10.50
CA PHE A 57 11.13 6.46 9.14
C PHE A 57 12.07 7.13 8.13
N THR A 58 12.65 6.33 7.24
CA THR A 58 13.26 6.81 6.00
C THR A 58 12.20 6.75 4.90
N THR A 59 11.86 7.89 4.28
CA THR A 59 10.92 7.92 3.16
C THR A 59 11.63 7.53 1.87
N VAL A 60 11.03 6.59 1.14
CA VAL A 60 11.43 6.15 -0.20
C VAL A 60 10.27 6.45 -1.14
N GLU A 61 10.42 7.44 -2.01
CA GLU A 61 9.43 7.75 -3.03
C GLU A 61 9.55 6.75 -4.19
N CYS A 62 8.45 6.08 -4.51
CA CYS A 62 8.38 5.08 -5.56
C CYS A 62 6.95 4.94 -6.09
N GLY A 63 6.58 5.79 -7.02
CA GLY A 63 5.24 5.80 -7.61
C GLY A 63 5.01 4.68 -8.63
N THR A 64 6.08 4.12 -9.20
CA THR A 64 6.07 3.02 -10.18
C THR A 64 7.32 2.16 -10.00
N ASP A 65 7.41 1.00 -10.69
CA ASP A 65 8.57 0.09 -10.62
C ASP A 65 8.98 -0.23 -9.16
N ILE A 66 8.04 -0.84 -8.44
CA ILE A 66 8.17 -1.11 -7.00
C ILE A 66 9.47 -1.86 -6.65
N LEU A 67 9.97 -2.73 -7.53
CA LEU A 67 11.19 -3.49 -7.28
C LEU A 67 12.45 -2.62 -7.26
N SER A 68 12.45 -1.47 -7.95
CA SER A 68 13.56 -0.53 -7.92
C SER A 68 13.81 0.06 -6.52
N ALA A 69 12.78 0.15 -5.70
CA ALA A 69 12.87 0.65 -4.33
C ALA A 69 13.78 -0.21 -3.44
N LEU A 70 13.89 -1.51 -3.71
CA LEU A 70 14.73 -2.44 -2.95
C LEU A 70 16.21 -2.03 -2.93
N ARG A 71 16.68 -1.35 -3.97
CA ARG A 71 18.08 -0.86 -4.03
C ARG A 71 18.38 0.23 -3.00
N ARG A 72 17.36 0.86 -2.43
CA ARG A 72 17.42 1.97 -1.47
C ARG A 72 17.07 1.55 -0.05
N MET A 73 16.85 0.25 0.17
CA MET A 73 16.38 -0.28 1.46
C MET A 73 17.25 -1.45 1.90
N ASP A 74 17.44 -1.57 3.22
CA ASP A 74 18.06 -2.74 3.83
C ASP A 74 17.01 -3.86 3.96
N PRO A 75 17.26 -5.07 3.42
CA PRO A 75 16.37 -6.22 3.55
C PRO A 75 16.03 -6.59 5.01
N GLY A 76 16.91 -6.27 5.97
CA GLY A 76 16.67 -6.46 7.40
C GLY A 76 15.68 -5.49 8.01
N GLY A 77 15.22 -4.49 7.26
CA GLY A 77 14.27 -3.47 7.71
C GLY A 77 12.81 -3.87 7.55
N ALA A 78 11.94 -3.01 8.07
CA ALA A 78 10.50 -3.09 7.89
C ALA A 78 9.99 -1.94 7.03
N VAL A 79 9.05 -2.22 6.14
CA VAL A 79 8.51 -1.23 5.20
C VAL A 79 6.99 -1.11 5.32
N LEU A 80 6.51 0.12 5.37
CA LEU A 80 5.12 0.49 5.15
C LEU A 80 4.95 0.98 3.71
N LEU A 81 4.18 0.27 2.90
CA LEU A 81 3.79 0.70 1.56
C LEU A 81 2.42 1.40 1.63
N ASP A 82 2.39 2.68 1.36
CA ASP A 82 1.19 3.52 1.41
C ASP A 82 1.00 4.29 0.09
N SER A 83 0.20 3.80 -0.84
CA SER A 83 -0.72 2.64 -0.80
C SER A 83 -0.62 1.77 -2.06
N VAL A 84 -1.12 0.54 -1.99
CA VAL A 84 -1.30 -0.35 -3.15
C VAL A 84 -2.24 0.29 -4.18
N THR A 85 -3.27 0.99 -3.69
CA THR A 85 -4.25 1.72 -4.49
C THR A 85 -3.59 2.78 -5.39
N ALA A 86 -2.75 3.64 -4.81
CA ALA A 86 -2.03 4.67 -5.57
C ALA A 86 -1.02 4.05 -6.54
N LEU A 87 -0.27 3.04 -6.10
CA LEU A 87 0.69 2.34 -6.95
C LEU A 87 0.03 1.74 -8.19
N LEU A 88 -1.11 1.04 -8.02
CA LEU A 88 -1.85 0.49 -9.15
C LEU A 88 -2.36 1.58 -10.09
N SER A 89 -2.86 2.68 -9.55
CA SER A 89 -3.31 3.82 -10.36
C SER A 89 -2.20 4.34 -11.26
N ASN A 90 -1.01 4.57 -10.70
CA ASN A 90 0.14 5.08 -11.44
C ASN A 90 0.62 4.11 -12.54
N GLU A 91 0.58 2.80 -12.26
CA GLU A 91 1.00 1.77 -13.21
C GLU A 91 -0.02 1.53 -14.33
N MET A 92 -1.32 1.68 -14.04
CA MET A 92 -2.37 1.51 -15.04
C MET A 92 -2.61 2.73 -15.90
N PHE A 93 -2.66 3.93 -15.29
CA PHE A 93 -2.97 5.18 -15.99
C PHE A 93 -1.68 5.92 -16.29
N ARG A 94 -1.13 5.72 -17.48
CA ARG A 94 0.14 6.30 -17.87
C ARG A 94 0.03 7.79 -18.20
N ALA A 95 1.14 8.51 -18.05
CA ALA A 95 1.20 9.95 -18.30
C ALA A 95 0.87 10.34 -19.77
N ASP A 96 1.01 9.39 -20.71
CA ASP A 96 0.64 9.57 -22.12
C ASP A 96 -0.87 9.40 -22.38
N GLY A 97 -1.68 9.16 -21.33
CA GLY A 97 -3.12 8.97 -21.43
C GLY A 97 -3.53 7.55 -21.84
N THR A 98 -2.59 6.59 -21.89
CA THR A 98 -2.90 5.19 -22.20
C THR A 98 -3.20 4.39 -20.93
N LEU A 99 -4.02 3.33 -21.06
CA LEU A 99 -4.31 2.37 -20.02
C LEU A 99 -3.44 1.11 -20.22
N ASP A 100 -2.64 0.76 -19.22
CA ASP A 100 -1.95 -0.53 -19.18
C ASP A 100 -2.84 -1.58 -18.50
N ALA A 101 -3.53 -2.38 -19.30
CA ALA A 101 -4.43 -3.43 -18.81
C ALA A 101 -3.68 -4.61 -18.14
N ASP A 102 -2.38 -4.78 -18.43
CA ASP A 102 -1.56 -5.87 -17.88
C ASP A 102 -0.88 -5.47 -16.56
N ALA A 103 -0.96 -4.19 -16.17
CA ALA A 103 -0.34 -3.68 -14.94
C ALA A 103 -0.79 -4.45 -13.68
N PRO A 104 -2.06 -4.81 -13.47
CA PRO A 104 -2.46 -5.55 -12.28
C PRO A 104 -1.77 -6.90 -12.14
N GLU A 105 -1.60 -7.64 -13.25
CA GLU A 105 -0.96 -8.95 -13.22
C GLU A 105 0.56 -8.84 -13.00
N ARG A 106 1.19 -7.86 -13.63
CA ARG A 106 2.60 -7.56 -13.43
C ARG A 106 2.85 -7.17 -11.97
N LEU A 107 2.06 -6.22 -11.46
CA LEU A 107 2.22 -5.67 -10.11
C LEU A 107 1.95 -6.71 -9.01
N GLU A 108 1.02 -7.66 -9.23
CA GLU A 108 0.84 -8.80 -8.33
C GLU A 108 2.15 -9.58 -8.14
N ARG A 109 2.79 -9.96 -9.25
CA ARG A 109 4.07 -10.69 -9.20
C ARG A 109 5.17 -9.88 -8.51
N GLU A 110 5.24 -8.59 -8.80
CA GLU A 110 6.24 -7.67 -8.23
C GLU A 110 6.05 -7.45 -6.73
N LEU A 111 4.82 -7.22 -6.26
CA LEU A 111 4.51 -7.04 -4.84
C LEU A 111 4.80 -8.31 -4.04
N LEU A 112 4.47 -9.48 -4.59
CA LEU A 112 4.79 -10.77 -3.97
C LEU A 112 6.31 -11.02 -3.95
N ALA A 113 7.04 -10.63 -4.99
CA ALA A 113 8.50 -10.71 -5.02
C ALA A 113 9.13 -9.74 -4.02
N PHE A 114 8.63 -8.50 -3.94
CA PHE A 114 9.04 -7.48 -2.99
C PHE A 114 8.88 -7.94 -1.55
N SER A 115 7.72 -8.53 -1.22
CA SER A 115 7.41 -9.00 0.14
C SER A 115 8.35 -10.08 0.66
N ARG A 116 8.98 -10.84 -0.25
CA ARG A 116 9.95 -11.90 0.11
C ARG A 116 11.35 -11.36 0.37
N GLN A 117 11.65 -10.15 -0.07
CA GLN A 117 12.99 -9.55 0.05
C GLN A 117 13.16 -8.67 1.27
N MET A 118 12.07 -8.30 1.93
CA MET A 118 12.11 -7.49 3.14
C MET A 118 11.74 -8.33 4.37
N ARG A 119 12.30 -7.99 5.52
CA ARG A 119 12.00 -8.65 6.79
C ARG A 119 10.51 -8.57 7.13
N CYS A 120 9.91 -7.41 6.92
CA CYS A 120 8.50 -7.15 7.19
C CYS A 120 7.96 -6.13 6.19
N CYS A 121 6.85 -6.47 5.54
CA CYS A 121 6.10 -5.54 4.71
C CYS A 121 4.71 -5.34 5.32
N VAL A 122 4.29 -4.08 5.39
CA VAL A 122 2.90 -3.70 5.73
C VAL A 122 2.31 -3.00 4.52
N PHE A 123 1.39 -3.66 3.84
CA PHE A 123 0.68 -3.14 2.68
C PHE A 123 -0.62 -2.49 3.10
N VAL A 124 -0.83 -1.23 2.68
CA VAL A 124 -2.07 -0.49 2.90
C VAL A 124 -2.82 -0.37 1.59
N SER A 125 -4.11 -0.73 1.59
CA SER A 125 -5.00 -0.61 0.44
C SER A 125 -6.33 0.05 0.83
N ASP A 126 -6.85 0.91 -0.05
CA ASP A 126 -8.21 1.44 0.06
C ASP A 126 -9.12 0.65 -0.87
N TYR A 127 -10.01 -0.19 -0.34
CA TYR A 127 -10.93 -0.90 -1.21
C TYR A 127 -11.97 0.07 -1.80
N ILE A 128 -11.99 0.15 -3.13
CA ILE A 128 -12.89 1.02 -3.90
C ILE A 128 -13.92 0.21 -4.70
N TYR A 129 -13.91 -1.11 -4.53
CA TYR A 129 -14.71 -2.06 -5.31
C TYR A 129 -15.92 -2.60 -4.54
N ALA A 130 -16.20 -2.09 -3.33
CA ALA A 130 -17.26 -2.61 -2.46
C ALA A 130 -18.62 -1.91 -2.62
N ASP A 131 -18.75 -0.96 -3.54
CA ASP A 131 -20.00 -0.29 -3.83
C ASP A 131 -20.75 -0.93 -5.02
N GLY A 132 -22.02 -0.57 -5.19
CA GLY A 132 -22.88 -1.01 -6.31
C GLY A 132 -22.93 -0.02 -7.49
N GLY A 133 -21.96 0.90 -7.58
CA GLY A 133 -21.90 1.90 -8.65
C GLY A 133 -21.62 1.28 -10.01
N GLN A 134 -22.10 1.92 -11.06
CA GLN A 134 -21.73 1.61 -12.44
C GLN A 134 -20.70 2.64 -12.91
N TYR A 135 -19.59 2.15 -13.44
CA TYR A 135 -18.47 2.97 -13.84
C TYR A 135 -18.10 2.72 -15.31
N ASP A 136 -17.32 3.61 -15.89
CA ASP A 136 -16.73 3.41 -17.20
C ASP A 136 -15.77 2.22 -17.23
N ALA A 137 -15.41 1.77 -18.43
CA ALA A 137 -14.59 0.57 -18.63
C ALA A 137 -13.21 0.65 -17.96
N TRP A 138 -12.59 1.84 -17.89
CA TRP A 138 -11.27 2.04 -17.30
C TRP A 138 -11.34 1.99 -15.78
N THR A 139 -12.33 2.66 -15.20
CA THR A 139 -12.59 2.59 -13.76
C THR A 139 -12.92 1.17 -13.31
N GLU A 140 -13.71 0.43 -14.10
CA GLU A 140 -14.00 -0.98 -13.81
C GLU A 140 -12.75 -1.87 -13.93
N ALA A 141 -11.88 -1.62 -14.91
CA ALA A 141 -10.61 -2.34 -15.02
C ALA A 141 -9.72 -2.09 -13.80
N TYR A 142 -9.64 -0.84 -13.34
CA TYR A 142 -8.89 -0.47 -12.14
C TYR A 142 -9.45 -1.12 -10.87
N ARG A 143 -10.77 -1.08 -10.67
CA ARG A 143 -11.45 -1.74 -9.54
C ARG A 143 -11.18 -3.24 -9.50
N ARG A 144 -11.27 -3.92 -10.64
CA ARG A 144 -10.95 -5.35 -10.77
C ARG A 144 -9.47 -5.64 -10.51
N GLY A 145 -8.60 -4.78 -11.03
CA GLY A 145 -7.15 -4.86 -10.79
C GLY A 145 -6.82 -4.75 -9.31
N LEU A 146 -7.39 -3.76 -8.60
CA LEU A 146 -7.17 -3.58 -7.17
C LEU A 146 -7.71 -4.78 -6.37
N ALA A 147 -8.92 -5.26 -6.67
CA ALA A 147 -9.47 -6.45 -6.01
C ALA A 147 -8.61 -7.71 -6.24
N ARG A 148 -7.95 -7.83 -7.40
CA ARG A 148 -6.97 -8.89 -7.68
C ARG A 148 -5.76 -8.77 -6.75
N LEU A 149 -5.14 -7.58 -6.65
CA LEU A 149 -3.97 -7.34 -5.80
C LEU A 149 -4.29 -7.57 -4.33
N ASP A 150 -5.41 -7.05 -3.86
CA ASP A 150 -5.84 -7.20 -2.47
C ASP A 150 -6.04 -8.68 -2.08
N ARG A 151 -6.66 -9.48 -2.95
CA ARG A 151 -6.80 -10.92 -2.73
C ARG A 151 -5.45 -11.63 -2.70
N ALA A 152 -4.54 -11.29 -3.60
CA ALA A 152 -3.21 -11.89 -3.65
C ALA A 152 -2.39 -11.55 -2.39
N LEU A 153 -2.41 -10.29 -1.95
CA LEU A 153 -1.72 -9.84 -0.74
C LEU A 153 -2.34 -10.44 0.52
N ALA A 154 -3.68 -10.46 0.63
CA ALA A 154 -4.36 -11.10 1.76
C ALA A 154 -4.06 -12.60 1.86
N ALA A 155 -3.92 -13.28 0.72
CA ALA A 155 -3.53 -14.70 0.70
C ALA A 155 -2.06 -14.92 1.11
N ALA A 156 -1.16 -14.06 0.62
CA ALA A 156 0.28 -14.23 0.79
C ALA A 156 0.81 -13.74 2.15
N CYS A 157 0.21 -12.69 2.73
CA CYS A 157 0.61 -12.17 4.04
C CYS A 157 0.19 -13.11 5.17
N GLU A 158 1.00 -13.20 6.22
CA GLU A 158 0.67 -13.97 7.43
C GLU A 158 -0.41 -13.30 8.26
N ASN A 159 -0.57 -11.98 8.09
CA ASN A 159 -1.56 -11.20 8.82
C ASN A 159 -2.41 -10.39 7.82
N ALA A 160 -3.72 -10.43 7.98
CA ALA A 160 -4.65 -9.67 7.15
C ALA A 160 -5.79 -9.11 7.98
N ALA A 161 -6.03 -7.81 7.86
CA ALA A 161 -7.09 -7.13 8.58
C ALA A 161 -7.84 -6.12 7.71
N GLU A 162 -9.09 -5.90 8.09
CA GLU A 162 -9.90 -4.79 7.63
C GLU A 162 -10.09 -3.78 8.75
N LEU A 163 -9.98 -2.48 8.40
CA LEU A 163 -10.28 -1.39 9.31
C LEU A 163 -11.59 -0.72 8.89
N CYS A 164 -12.56 -0.77 9.78
CA CYS A 164 -13.87 -0.16 9.60
C CYS A 164 -14.27 0.56 10.88
N CYS A 165 -14.72 1.82 10.79
CA CYS A 165 -15.17 2.63 11.92
C CYS A 165 -14.16 2.66 13.08
N ALA A 166 -12.87 2.82 12.77
CA ALA A 166 -11.75 2.80 13.70
C ALA A 166 -11.56 1.45 14.47
N GLN A 167 -12.29 0.40 14.08
CA GLN A 167 -12.09 -0.95 14.60
C GLN A 167 -11.23 -1.75 13.62
N THR A 168 -10.44 -2.68 14.16
CA THR A 168 -9.60 -3.59 13.36
C THR A 168 -10.15 -5.01 13.47
N TYR A 169 -10.51 -5.57 12.34
CA TYR A 169 -10.97 -6.95 12.24
C TYR A 169 -9.88 -7.80 11.58
N TRP A 170 -9.27 -8.68 12.37
CA TRP A 170 -8.25 -9.61 11.89
C TRP A 170 -8.91 -10.86 11.31
N TYR A 171 -8.74 -11.08 10.01
CA TYR A 171 -9.15 -12.29 9.33
C TYR A 171 -8.08 -13.38 9.41
N LYS A 172 -6.82 -12.97 9.63
CA LYS A 172 -5.66 -13.85 9.64
C LYS A 172 -4.57 -13.21 10.50
N GLY A 173 -3.97 -13.99 11.40
CA GLY A 173 -2.93 -13.48 12.31
C GLY A 173 -3.44 -12.46 13.30
N GLY A 174 -2.61 -11.46 13.58
CA GLY A 174 -2.93 -10.39 14.53
C GLY A 174 -1.74 -9.46 14.79
N PHE A 175 -2.00 -8.41 15.57
CA PHE A 175 -0.99 -7.50 16.13
C PHE A 175 -1.43 -7.04 17.52
N ASP A 176 -0.83 -7.65 18.53
CA ASP A 176 -1.14 -7.40 19.96
C ASP A 176 -0.14 -6.38 20.54
N ARG A 177 -0.36 -5.08 20.29
CA ARG A 177 0.34 -3.99 21.00
C ARG A 177 -0.48 -2.71 21.06
#